data_8ff2fcfa0dc0eaa381a39f5ff3033717
#
_entry.id   8ff2fcfa0dc0eaa381a39f5ff3033717
#
_cell.length_a   1.000
_cell.length_b   1.000
_cell.length_c   1.000
_cell.angle_alpha   90.00
_cell.angle_beta   90.00
_cell.angle_gamma   90.00
#
_symmetry.space_group_name_H-M   'P 1'
#
loop_
_entity.id
_entity.type
_entity.pdbx_description
1 polymer ?
#
loop_
_entity_poly.entity_id
_entity_poly.type
_entity_poly.pdbx_seq_one_letter_code
_entity_poly.pdbx_strand_id
1 'polypeptide(L)'
;KPEITAPGGKIYSVNGAVPGGKAYETMSGTSMASPQVAGMAALVAQYIRETGLAEKTGLTPRVLAQSLLMSTAVPMARNDCVGKYWSILQQGAGLANIGKAVSADSYILMDENATSSYADGKVKVELGDDPQQAGSWSFSFTIHNLTDAEKTYDLSADLFTQALRQEEVNLQGDKKWHMSDSTDVF
;
A
#
# COMPACT_ATOMS: atom_id res chain seq x y z
N LYS A 1 5.17 4.55 5.54
CA LYS A 1 4.35 3.96 6.47
C LYS A 1 2.85 3.75 6.16
N PRO A 2 2.17 4.25 5.14
CA PRO A 2 0.89 3.67 4.78
C PRO A 2 1.11 2.25 4.23
N GLU A 3 0.17 1.35 4.46
CA GLU A 3 0.15 0.03 3.83
C GLU A 3 -0.37 0.14 2.40
N ILE A 4 -1.34 1.06 2.17
CA ILE A 4 -2.01 1.22 0.87
C ILE A 4 -2.55 2.65 0.74
N THR A 5 -2.82 3.08 -0.47
CA THR A 5 -3.35 4.41 -0.79
C THR A 5 -4.72 4.30 -1.44
N ALA A 6 -5.56 5.32 -1.18
CA ALA A 6 -6.85 5.53 -1.83
C ALA A 6 -7.08 7.02 -2.12
N PRO A 7 -8.00 7.37 -3.01
CA PRO A 7 -8.32 8.77 -3.29
C PRO A 7 -8.72 9.54 -2.04
N GLY A 8 -8.06 10.64 -1.77
CA GLY A 8 -8.33 11.50 -0.60
C GLY A 8 -8.36 12.98 -0.95
N GLY A 9 -8.21 13.34 -2.24
CA GLY A 9 -8.17 14.70 -2.72
C GLY A 9 -9.51 15.18 -3.29
N LYS A 10 -10.00 16.34 -2.85
CA LYS A 10 -11.24 16.96 -3.33
C LYS A 10 -12.47 16.03 -3.29
N ILE A 11 -12.61 15.30 -2.19
CA ILE A 11 -13.74 14.39 -1.97
C ILE A 11 -14.97 15.20 -1.56
N TYR A 12 -16.02 15.16 -2.38
CA TYR A 12 -17.31 15.76 -2.11
C TYR A 12 -18.21 14.77 -1.37
N SER A 13 -18.58 15.07 -0.16
CA SER A 13 -19.36 14.17 0.70
C SER A 13 -20.24 14.92 1.68
N VAL A 14 -21.04 14.20 2.44
CA VAL A 14 -21.95 14.73 3.44
C VAL A 14 -21.17 15.48 4.53
N ASN A 15 -21.59 16.71 4.81
CA ASN A 15 -21.13 17.51 5.93
C ASN A 15 -22.20 17.53 7.03
N GLY A 16 -22.16 16.55 7.93
CA GLY A 16 -23.09 16.46 9.06
C GLY A 16 -22.62 17.16 10.33
N ALA A 17 -21.43 17.76 10.31
CA ALA A 17 -20.77 18.24 11.53
C ALA A 17 -21.26 19.64 11.98
N VAL A 18 -21.92 20.41 11.11
CA VAL A 18 -22.33 21.80 11.39
C VAL A 18 -23.83 21.95 11.26
N PRO A 19 -24.58 22.05 12.37
CA PRO A 19 -26.01 22.34 12.32
C PRO A 19 -26.30 23.65 11.57
N GLY A 20 -27.15 23.59 10.56
CA GLY A 20 -27.47 24.75 9.70
C GLY A 20 -26.42 25.13 8.67
N GLY A 21 -25.32 24.35 8.56
CA GLY A 21 -24.31 24.50 7.53
C GLY A 21 -24.70 23.86 6.20
N LYS A 22 -23.74 23.83 5.25
CA LYS A 22 -23.94 23.12 3.97
C LYS A 22 -24.06 21.62 4.21
N ALA A 23 -25.08 20.99 3.63
CA ALA A 23 -25.30 19.55 3.75
C ALA A 23 -24.16 18.71 3.12
N TYR A 24 -23.43 19.30 2.18
CA TYR A 24 -22.29 18.67 1.50
C TYR A 24 -21.12 19.63 1.42
N GLU A 25 -19.92 19.08 1.46
CA GLU A 25 -18.69 19.86 1.37
C GLU A 25 -17.59 19.05 0.66
N THR A 26 -16.61 19.76 0.10
CA THR A 26 -15.43 19.17 -0.51
C THR A 26 -14.26 19.27 0.45
N MET A 27 -13.68 18.14 0.80
CA MET A 27 -12.51 18.05 1.68
C MET A 27 -11.39 17.24 1.04
N SER A 28 -10.18 17.45 1.52
CA SER A 28 -8.99 16.67 1.13
C SER A 28 -8.23 16.23 2.37
N GLY A 29 -7.76 14.99 2.35
CA GLY A 29 -6.94 14.44 3.43
C GLY A 29 -6.99 12.92 3.48
N THR A 30 -6.11 12.35 4.28
CA THR A 30 -6.11 10.92 4.59
C THR A 30 -7.42 10.48 5.29
N SER A 31 -8.07 11.40 6.00
CA SER A 31 -9.40 11.18 6.60
C SER A 31 -10.49 10.92 5.57
N MET A 32 -10.31 11.33 4.31
CA MET A 32 -11.21 11.06 3.18
C MET A 32 -10.81 9.79 2.43
N ALA A 33 -9.53 9.43 2.43
CA ALA A 33 -9.03 8.19 1.84
C ALA A 33 -9.37 6.97 2.71
N SER A 34 -9.22 7.07 4.03
CA SER A 34 -9.42 5.96 4.97
C SER A 34 -10.81 5.30 4.86
N PRO A 35 -11.94 6.04 4.84
CA PRO A 35 -13.26 5.42 4.68
C PRO A 35 -13.46 4.76 3.31
N GLN A 36 -12.75 5.18 2.27
CA GLN A 36 -12.79 4.49 0.99
C GLN A 36 -12.11 3.11 1.07
N VAL A 37 -10.96 3.03 1.75
CA VAL A 37 -10.31 1.74 2.02
C VAL A 37 -11.21 0.85 2.88
N ALA A 38 -11.87 1.41 3.89
CA ALA A 38 -12.82 0.68 4.72
C ALA A 38 -14.00 0.13 3.90
N GLY A 39 -14.55 0.92 2.96
CA GLY A 39 -15.58 0.48 2.04
C GLY A 39 -15.10 -0.64 1.10
N MET A 40 -13.90 -0.50 0.53
CA MET A 40 -13.28 -1.57 -0.27
C MET A 40 -13.07 -2.85 0.55
N ALA A 41 -12.58 -2.73 1.78
CA ALA A 41 -12.39 -3.88 2.67
C ALA A 41 -13.71 -4.59 2.99
N ALA A 42 -14.81 -3.85 3.17
CA ALA A 42 -16.14 -4.43 3.37
C ALA A 42 -16.62 -5.24 2.15
N LEU A 43 -16.41 -4.71 0.93
CA LEU A 43 -16.75 -5.40 -0.31
C LEU A 43 -15.88 -6.65 -0.52
N VAL A 44 -14.57 -6.57 -0.23
CA VAL A 44 -13.69 -7.75 -0.28
C VAL A 44 -14.09 -8.79 0.76
N ALA A 45 -14.46 -8.37 1.97
CA ALA A 45 -14.96 -9.28 3.00
C ALA A 45 -16.28 -9.99 2.58
N GLN A 46 -17.16 -9.27 1.88
CA GLN A 46 -18.35 -9.86 1.26
C GLN A 46 -17.95 -10.90 0.21
N TYR A 47 -17.08 -10.56 -0.71
CA TYR A 47 -16.55 -11.47 -1.73
C TYR A 47 -15.96 -12.75 -1.12
N ILE A 48 -15.10 -12.61 -0.10
CA ILE A 48 -14.47 -13.73 0.61
C ILE A 48 -15.54 -14.68 1.17
N ARG A 49 -16.59 -14.12 1.78
CA ARG A 49 -17.70 -14.90 2.36
C ARG A 49 -18.53 -15.62 1.29
N GLU A 50 -18.89 -14.92 0.21
CA GLU A 50 -19.71 -15.45 -0.87
C GLU A 50 -18.99 -16.54 -1.67
N THR A 51 -17.68 -16.47 -1.77
CA THR A 51 -16.86 -17.46 -2.50
C THR A 51 -16.33 -18.59 -1.61
N GLY A 52 -16.57 -18.55 -0.30
CA GLY A 52 -15.99 -19.50 0.65
C GLY A 52 -14.47 -19.49 0.70
N LEU A 53 -13.85 -18.33 0.40
CA LEU A 53 -12.41 -18.24 0.26
C LEU A 53 -11.68 -18.44 1.59
N ALA A 54 -12.28 -18.04 2.70
CA ALA A 54 -11.71 -18.25 4.03
C ALA A 54 -11.59 -19.75 4.36
N GLU A 55 -12.61 -20.52 4.05
CA GLU A 55 -12.63 -21.98 4.25
C GLU A 55 -11.64 -22.68 3.32
N LYS A 56 -11.55 -22.25 2.07
CA LYS A 56 -10.62 -22.83 1.08
C LYS A 56 -9.15 -22.62 1.47
N THR A 57 -8.83 -21.46 2.04
CA THR A 57 -7.45 -21.07 2.34
C THR A 57 -7.04 -21.34 3.79
N GLY A 58 -7.99 -21.51 4.70
CA GLY A 58 -7.75 -21.58 6.14
C GLY A 58 -7.38 -20.23 6.77
N LEU A 59 -7.50 -19.12 6.03
CA LEU A 59 -7.14 -17.78 6.47
C LEU A 59 -8.36 -17.00 6.93
N THR A 60 -8.16 -16.09 7.88
CA THR A 60 -9.24 -15.19 8.31
C THR A 60 -9.62 -14.21 7.20
N PRO A 61 -10.89 -13.75 7.13
CA PRO A 61 -11.31 -12.74 6.16
C PRO A 61 -10.48 -11.46 6.23
N ARG A 62 -9.99 -11.08 7.42
CA ARG A 62 -9.11 -9.92 7.60
C ARG A 62 -7.78 -10.09 6.89
N VAL A 63 -7.11 -11.21 7.09
CA VAL A 63 -5.82 -11.54 6.46
C VAL A 63 -5.98 -11.56 4.95
N LEU A 64 -7.00 -12.25 4.44
CA LEU A 64 -7.29 -12.32 3.01
C LEU A 64 -7.61 -10.94 2.40
N ALA A 65 -8.46 -10.15 3.04
CA ALA A 65 -8.82 -8.84 2.52
C ALA A 65 -7.58 -7.91 2.45
N GLN A 66 -6.74 -7.95 3.45
CA GLN A 66 -5.51 -7.16 3.47
C GLN A 66 -4.53 -7.63 2.40
N SER A 67 -4.29 -8.93 2.28
CA SER A 67 -3.41 -9.49 1.26
C SER A 67 -3.93 -9.22 -0.15
N LEU A 68 -5.21 -9.48 -0.44
CA LEU A 68 -5.80 -9.22 -1.76
C LEU A 68 -5.69 -7.75 -2.17
N LEU A 69 -6.03 -6.83 -1.27
CA LEU A 69 -5.93 -5.39 -1.56
C LEU A 69 -4.49 -4.94 -1.79
N MET A 70 -3.52 -5.42 -1.01
CA MET A 70 -2.12 -5.04 -1.15
C MET A 70 -1.45 -5.73 -2.34
N SER A 71 -1.70 -7.03 -2.58
CA SER A 71 -1.13 -7.77 -3.71
C SER A 71 -1.58 -7.24 -5.08
N THR A 72 -2.73 -6.58 -5.13
CA THR A 72 -3.31 -6.05 -6.38
C THR A 72 -3.24 -4.54 -6.50
N ALA A 73 -2.65 -3.86 -5.52
CA ALA A 73 -2.43 -2.42 -5.56
C ALA A 73 -1.50 -2.03 -6.71
N VAL A 74 -1.66 -0.81 -7.19
CA VAL A 74 -0.89 -0.30 -8.34
C VAL A 74 0.01 0.84 -7.89
N PRO A 75 1.33 0.74 -8.04
CA PRO A 75 2.24 1.82 -7.74
C PRO A 75 1.85 3.10 -8.50
N MET A 76 1.85 4.23 -7.80
CA MET A 76 1.41 5.51 -8.35
C MET A 76 2.56 6.29 -8.94
N ALA A 77 2.52 6.47 -10.27
CA ALA A 77 3.40 7.40 -10.96
C ALA A 77 3.04 8.86 -10.62
N ARG A 78 4.02 9.73 -10.69
CA ARG A 78 3.80 11.18 -10.57
C ARG A 78 3.40 11.76 -11.92
N ASN A 79 2.35 12.56 -11.94
CA ASN A 79 1.88 13.23 -13.15
C ASN A 79 2.74 14.43 -13.55
N ASP A 80 3.49 15.01 -12.61
CA ASP A 80 4.34 16.20 -12.79
C ASP A 80 5.79 15.85 -13.13
N CYS A 81 6.18 14.57 -13.05
CA CYS A 81 7.53 14.12 -13.34
C CYS A 81 7.48 12.79 -14.10
N VAL A 82 7.79 12.82 -15.40
CA VAL A 82 7.78 11.62 -16.25
C VAL A 82 8.77 10.57 -15.74
N GLY A 83 8.33 9.33 -15.64
CA GLY A 83 9.14 8.21 -15.18
C GLY A 83 9.41 8.18 -13.67
N LYS A 84 8.82 9.10 -12.91
CA LYS A 84 8.94 9.14 -11.44
C LYS A 84 7.68 8.59 -10.78
N TYR A 85 7.87 8.09 -9.59
CA TYR A 85 6.79 7.57 -8.74
C TYR A 85 6.72 8.31 -7.42
N TRP A 86 5.60 8.22 -6.75
CA TRP A 86 5.51 8.62 -5.35
C TRP A 86 6.37 7.69 -4.49
N SER A 87 6.96 8.23 -3.43
CA SER A 87 7.75 7.42 -2.50
C SER A 87 6.95 6.26 -1.92
N ILE A 88 7.57 5.09 -1.76
CA ILE A 88 6.98 3.95 -1.06
C ILE A 88 6.54 4.34 0.36
N LEU A 89 7.27 5.26 1.01
CA LEU A 89 6.91 5.77 2.34
C LEU A 89 5.64 6.62 2.34
N GLN A 90 5.18 7.08 1.17
CA GLN A 90 3.96 7.86 0.98
C GLN A 90 2.81 7.03 0.44
N GLN A 91 3.09 6.04 -0.41
CA GLN A 91 2.05 5.27 -1.08
C GLN A 91 1.86 3.83 -0.57
N GLY A 92 2.84 3.26 0.15
CA GLY A 92 2.82 1.85 0.53
C GLY A 92 2.85 0.94 -0.71
N ALA A 93 1.98 -0.06 -0.76
CA ALA A 93 1.83 -0.95 -1.91
C ALA A 93 1.29 -0.25 -3.18
N GLY A 94 0.75 0.95 -3.04
CA GLY A 94 0.20 1.73 -4.14
C GLY A 94 -1.31 2.00 -3.99
N LEU A 95 -1.94 2.38 -5.09
CA LEU A 95 -3.37 2.67 -5.15
C LEU A 95 -4.20 1.40 -5.09
N ALA A 96 -5.10 1.32 -4.11
CA ALA A 96 -6.04 0.22 -3.96
C ALA A 96 -6.98 0.12 -5.18
N ASN A 97 -7.24 -1.11 -5.63
CA ASN A 97 -8.16 -1.39 -6.73
C ASN A 97 -9.08 -2.55 -6.36
N ILE A 98 -10.32 -2.23 -6.02
CA ILE A 98 -11.32 -3.22 -5.62
C ILE A 98 -11.62 -4.23 -6.73
N GLY A 99 -11.72 -3.79 -7.98
CA GLY A 99 -11.96 -4.67 -9.12
C GLY A 99 -10.87 -5.74 -9.24
N LYS A 100 -9.61 -5.34 -9.16
CA LYS A 100 -8.48 -6.28 -9.17
C LYS A 100 -8.48 -7.19 -7.95
N ALA A 101 -8.82 -6.68 -6.76
CA ALA A 101 -8.82 -7.48 -5.54
C ALA A 101 -9.87 -8.61 -5.55
N VAL A 102 -11.08 -8.35 -6.07
CA VAL A 102 -12.14 -9.37 -6.15
C VAL A 102 -12.08 -10.25 -7.41
N SER A 103 -11.22 -9.93 -8.36
CA SER A 103 -10.95 -10.76 -9.53
C SER A 103 -9.56 -11.39 -9.50
N ALA A 104 -8.85 -11.26 -8.39
CA ALA A 104 -7.53 -11.83 -8.24
C ALA A 104 -7.59 -13.36 -8.28
N ASP A 105 -6.71 -13.95 -9.07
CA ASP A 105 -6.53 -15.39 -9.19
C ASP A 105 -5.33 -15.91 -8.37
N SER A 106 -4.66 -14.99 -7.68
CA SER A 106 -3.57 -15.26 -6.75
C SER A 106 -3.40 -14.12 -5.75
N TYR A 107 -2.75 -14.41 -4.64
CA TYR A 107 -2.37 -13.43 -3.62
C TYR A 107 -1.01 -13.77 -3.02
N ILE A 108 -0.40 -12.80 -2.35
CA ILE A 108 0.91 -12.94 -1.73
C ILE A 108 0.77 -12.95 -0.21
N LEU A 109 1.49 -13.85 0.44
CA LEU A 109 1.77 -13.76 1.87
C LEU A 109 3.27 -13.63 2.08
N MET A 110 3.66 -12.74 2.97
CA MET A 110 5.04 -12.66 3.44
C MET A 110 5.28 -13.79 4.43
N ASP A 111 6.41 -14.46 4.29
CA ASP A 111 6.83 -15.47 5.25
C ASP A 111 7.33 -14.78 6.53
N GLU A 112 7.14 -15.42 7.67
CA GLU A 112 7.66 -14.91 8.94
C GLU A 112 9.19 -14.91 8.91
N ASN A 113 9.78 -13.81 9.37
CA ASN A 113 11.21 -13.72 9.60
C ASN A 113 11.50 -13.15 11.00
N ALA A 114 12.77 -13.18 11.41
CA ALA A 114 13.19 -12.75 12.74
C ALA A 114 12.87 -11.28 13.08
N THR A 115 12.56 -10.44 12.09
CA THR A 115 12.30 -9.00 12.26
C THR A 115 10.85 -8.60 12.02
N SER A 116 10.02 -9.50 11.50
CA SER A 116 8.63 -9.20 11.18
C SER A 116 7.71 -10.39 11.38
N SER A 117 6.78 -10.27 12.30
CA SER A 117 5.67 -11.21 12.48
C SER A 117 4.46 -10.74 11.66
N TYR A 118 4.42 -11.07 10.36
CA TYR A 118 3.34 -10.63 9.48
C TYR A 118 2.30 -11.71 9.21
N ALA A 119 1.89 -12.42 10.23
CA ALA A 119 0.70 -13.29 10.18
C ALA A 119 -0.61 -12.52 9.93
N ASP A 120 -0.54 -11.22 9.65
CA ASP A 120 -1.71 -10.34 9.53
C ASP A 120 -2.14 -10.06 8.07
N GLY A 121 -1.48 -10.66 7.08
CA GLY A 121 -1.79 -10.53 5.65
C GLY A 121 -1.20 -9.27 4.99
N LYS A 122 -0.31 -8.56 5.65
CA LYS A 122 0.41 -7.44 5.02
C LYS A 122 1.42 -7.96 4.01
N VAL A 123 1.32 -7.48 2.79
CA VAL A 123 2.30 -7.73 1.73
C VAL A 123 3.39 -6.67 1.82
N LYS A 124 4.19 -6.78 2.87
CA LYS A 124 5.21 -5.81 3.21
C LYS A 124 6.23 -6.43 4.17
N VAL A 125 7.49 -6.09 4.00
CA VAL A 125 8.57 -6.39 4.94
C VAL A 125 9.36 -5.11 5.24
N GLU A 126 9.78 -4.93 6.48
CA GLU A 126 10.69 -3.87 6.90
C GLU A 126 12.06 -4.53 7.18
N LEU A 127 13.03 -4.25 6.32
CA LEU A 127 14.36 -4.88 6.39
C LEU A 127 15.30 -4.20 7.39
N GLY A 128 14.89 -3.04 7.91
CA GLY A 128 15.69 -2.26 8.85
C GLY A 128 16.89 -1.56 8.21
N ASP A 129 17.72 -0.99 9.08
CA ASP A 129 18.96 -0.32 8.69
C ASP A 129 20.09 -1.32 8.50
N ASP A 130 21.13 -0.93 7.77
CA ASP A 130 22.37 -1.69 7.58
C ASP A 130 23.58 -0.95 8.18
N PRO A 131 23.73 -0.91 9.51
CA PRO A 131 24.81 -0.19 10.17
C PRO A 131 26.18 -0.75 9.89
N GLN A 132 26.30 -2.02 9.51
CA GLN A 132 27.55 -2.65 9.10
C GLN A 132 27.88 -2.48 7.62
N GLN A 133 26.98 -1.86 6.85
CA GLN A 133 27.14 -1.67 5.42
C GLN A 133 27.39 -2.98 4.65
N ALA A 134 26.68 -4.03 5.06
CA ALA A 134 26.75 -5.34 4.40
C ALA A 134 26.15 -5.32 2.99
N GLY A 135 25.22 -4.37 2.74
CA GLY A 135 24.61 -4.14 1.42
C GLY A 135 23.71 -5.29 0.94
N SER A 136 23.28 -6.17 1.85
CA SER A 136 22.45 -7.31 1.49
C SER A 136 21.35 -7.57 2.51
N TRP A 137 20.16 -7.83 2.01
CA TRP A 137 18.99 -8.26 2.78
C TRP A 137 18.36 -9.47 2.11
N SER A 138 17.72 -10.31 2.89
CA SER A 138 16.94 -11.43 2.39
C SER A 138 15.56 -11.45 3.02
N PHE A 139 14.58 -11.81 2.23
CA PHE A 139 13.21 -12.04 2.68
C PHE A 139 12.58 -13.09 1.78
N SER A 140 11.52 -13.72 2.25
CA SER A 140 10.76 -14.69 1.49
C SER A 140 9.27 -14.35 1.52
N PHE A 141 8.59 -14.80 0.48
CA PHE A 141 7.15 -14.70 0.35
C PHE A 141 6.62 -15.87 -0.45
N THR A 142 5.35 -16.17 -0.26
CA THR A 142 4.66 -17.22 -1.00
C THR A 142 3.56 -16.63 -1.86
N ILE A 143 3.52 -17.02 -3.14
CA ILE A 143 2.41 -16.72 -4.05
C ILE A 143 1.42 -17.88 -3.97
N HIS A 144 0.19 -17.60 -3.59
CA HIS A 144 -0.89 -18.57 -3.50
C HIS A 144 -1.78 -18.48 -4.73
N ASN A 145 -1.87 -19.56 -5.48
CA ASN A 145 -2.79 -19.69 -6.61
C ASN A 145 -4.20 -20.01 -6.09
N LEU A 146 -5.19 -19.21 -6.46
CA LEU A 146 -6.60 -19.37 -6.09
C LEU A 146 -7.39 -20.19 -7.11
N THR A 147 -6.76 -20.58 -8.21
CA THR A 147 -7.40 -21.37 -9.27
C THR A 147 -7.01 -22.83 -9.18
N ASP A 148 -7.79 -23.69 -9.82
CA ASP A 148 -7.50 -25.14 -9.89
C ASP A 148 -6.49 -25.49 -11.00
N ALA A 149 -6.09 -24.51 -11.81
CA ALA A 149 -5.13 -24.68 -12.89
C ALA A 149 -3.71 -24.30 -12.45
N GLU A 150 -2.72 -24.99 -12.99
CA GLU A 150 -1.33 -24.59 -12.85
C GLU A 150 -1.08 -23.19 -13.43
N LYS A 151 -0.28 -22.38 -12.74
CA LYS A 151 0.08 -21.02 -13.16
C LYS A 151 1.57 -20.83 -13.16
N THR A 152 2.05 -20.11 -14.16
CA THR A 152 3.42 -19.58 -14.24
C THR A 152 3.39 -18.11 -13.90
N TYR A 153 4.34 -17.66 -13.09
CA TYR A 153 4.49 -16.26 -12.68
C TYR A 153 5.84 -15.73 -13.16
N ASP A 154 5.81 -14.61 -13.85
CA ASP A 154 7.01 -13.84 -14.14
C ASP A 154 7.26 -12.87 -12.99
N LEU A 155 8.45 -12.93 -12.41
CA LEU A 155 8.85 -12.04 -11.32
C LEU A 155 9.73 -10.93 -11.84
N SER A 156 9.39 -9.71 -11.46
CA SER A 156 10.23 -8.53 -11.65
C SER A 156 10.40 -7.80 -10.31
N ALA A 157 11.46 -7.05 -10.19
CA ALA A 157 11.73 -6.23 -9.01
C ALA A 157 12.04 -4.79 -9.44
N ASP A 158 11.34 -3.85 -8.85
CA ASP A 158 11.60 -2.43 -9.04
C ASP A 158 12.22 -1.85 -7.76
N LEU A 159 13.36 -1.19 -7.90
CA LEU A 159 14.03 -0.51 -6.80
C LEU A 159 13.65 0.98 -6.80
N PHE A 160 12.93 1.41 -5.77
CA PHE A 160 12.54 2.81 -5.58
C PHE A 160 13.54 3.51 -4.67
N THR A 161 14.25 4.49 -5.20
CA THR A 161 15.22 5.29 -4.44
C THR A 161 14.76 6.73 -4.30
N GLN A 162 15.10 7.36 -3.17
CA GLN A 162 14.85 8.77 -2.93
C GLN A 162 16.18 9.52 -2.76
N ALA A 163 16.33 10.62 -3.46
CA ALA A 163 17.46 11.52 -3.25
C ALA A 163 17.34 12.21 -1.89
N LEU A 164 18.46 12.35 -1.22
CA LEU A 164 18.60 13.18 -0.02
C LEU A 164 19.26 14.48 -0.40
N ARG A 165 18.75 15.59 0.12
CA ARG A 165 19.36 16.91 -0.02
C ARG A 165 19.44 17.60 1.34
N GLN A 166 20.47 18.43 1.50
CA GLN A 166 20.55 19.35 2.62
C GLN A 166 19.96 20.70 2.23
N GLU A 167 19.12 21.21 3.08
CA GLU A 167 18.59 22.58 2.96
C GLU A 167 18.94 23.38 4.20
N GLU A 168 19.28 24.65 4.02
CA GLU A 168 19.41 25.61 5.12
C GLU A 168 18.00 25.93 5.64
N VAL A 169 17.80 25.78 6.94
CA VAL A 169 16.50 25.99 7.58
C VAL A 169 16.37 27.32 8.30
N ASN A 170 17.48 28.05 8.46
CA ASN A 170 17.49 29.37 9.10
C ASN A 170 18.67 30.23 8.66
N LEU A 171 18.68 31.51 9.09
CA LEU A 171 19.73 32.49 8.78
C LEU A 171 21.09 32.18 9.45
N GLN A 172 21.14 31.26 10.40
CA GLN A 172 22.36 30.81 11.06
C GLN A 172 23.07 29.69 10.27
N GLY A 173 22.50 29.24 9.15
CA GLY A 173 23.08 28.20 8.30
C GLY A 173 22.91 26.78 8.81
N ASP A 174 21.97 26.55 9.74
CA ASP A 174 21.59 25.19 10.14
C ASP A 174 21.04 24.42 8.95
N LYS A 175 21.47 23.18 8.81
CA LYS A 175 21.08 22.31 7.69
C LYS A 175 20.23 21.17 8.16
N LYS A 176 19.21 20.86 7.38
CA LYS A 176 18.35 19.71 7.60
C LYS A 176 18.35 18.81 6.36
N TRP A 177 18.36 17.51 6.58
CA TRP A 177 18.19 16.54 5.50
C TRP A 177 16.72 16.41 5.12
N HIS A 178 16.45 16.49 3.84
CA HIS A 178 15.14 16.25 3.28
C HIS A 178 15.22 15.13 2.25
N MET A 179 14.23 14.25 2.29
CA MET A 179 14.02 13.25 1.25
C MET A 179 13.25 13.88 0.09
N SER A 180 13.57 13.50 -1.12
CA SER A 180 12.81 13.87 -2.32
C SER A 180 11.37 13.35 -2.23
N ASP A 181 10.41 14.10 -2.75
CA ASP A 181 9.01 13.69 -2.87
C ASP A 181 8.77 12.68 -3.99
N SER A 182 9.76 12.46 -4.84
CA SER A 182 9.70 11.49 -5.94
C SER A 182 10.83 10.48 -5.83
N THR A 183 10.62 9.33 -6.43
CA THR A 183 11.61 8.25 -6.48
C THR A 183 12.01 7.95 -7.91
N ASP A 184 13.26 7.59 -8.08
CA ASP A 184 13.73 6.89 -9.28
C ASP A 184 13.43 5.40 -9.14
N VAL A 185 13.14 4.73 -10.24
CA VAL A 185 12.90 3.29 -10.31
C VAL A 185 13.95 2.66 -11.22
N PHE A 186 14.55 1.59 -10.76
CA PHE A 186 15.61 0.83 -11.44
C PHE A 186 15.23 -0.63 -11.55
#